data_7515cfc387d47ccaddbd7f4af74efc34
#
_entry.id   7515cfc387d47ccaddbd7f4af74efc34
#
_cell.length_a   1.000
_cell.length_b   1.000
_cell.length_c   1.000
_cell.angle_alpha   90.00
_cell.angle_beta   90.00
_cell.angle_gamma   90.00
#
_symmetry.space_group_name_H-M   'P 1'
#
loop_
_entity.id
_entity.type
_entity.pdbx_description
1 polymer ?
#
loop_
_entity_poly.entity_id
_entity_poly.type
_entity_poly.pdbx_seq_one_letter_code
_entity_poly.pdbx_strand_id
1 'polypeptide(L)'
;MVIVLIMLAGMSGDSGPGAPTSEKPSDATPSSADAPVLFIRDYAWAYEDTAWNARLAIPKAYYDFYRSRPHDRLENYAQYALSDYDRDYLEGLIGDFREAGDAKDYTRTDDVLNVLAFVQSMPYTPDKLTTGYDEYPRYPIETLVDGGGDCEDTAILAAAILNEMGYGTVLIRVQGHMALGVKCTDDHPGAYYEFEGARYYYLDTTCKGLGIGQVPGEYTHSAVTILPMARQPRMDANFSFLVEDEGPVNARCRVHCNVSNVGTGTARNATVYIAGLAPGQGAGQAWAPDAYVSIGDVGEGAAGWVEATLTIPRNETTQIECVLYGDNFEPVEVKSGLFYL
;
A
#
# COMPACT_ATOMS: atom_id res chain seq x y z
N MET A 1 -18.51 27.56 -29.22
CA MET A 1 -17.12 27.09 -29.43
C MET A 1 -16.78 26.34 -28.17
N VAL A 2 -16.79 25.00 -28.25
CA VAL A 2 -16.51 24.15 -27.09
C VAL A 2 -14.99 24.11 -26.91
N ILE A 3 -14.48 24.65 -25.82
CA ILE A 3 -13.07 24.53 -25.45
C ILE A 3 -12.97 23.30 -24.54
N VAL A 4 -12.45 22.21 -25.11
CA VAL A 4 -12.12 21.00 -24.36
C VAL A 4 -10.69 21.14 -23.83
N LEU A 5 -10.54 21.36 -22.54
CA LEU A 5 -9.24 21.25 -21.87
C LEU A 5 -9.16 19.85 -21.23
N ILE A 6 -8.52 18.94 -21.94
CA ILE A 6 -8.27 17.58 -21.44
C ILE A 6 -6.91 17.59 -20.77
N MET A 7 -6.87 17.49 -19.45
CA MET A 7 -5.70 16.98 -18.74
C MET A 7 -5.88 15.48 -18.57
N LEU A 8 -5.19 14.72 -19.40
CA LEU A 8 -5.20 13.25 -19.38
C LEU A 8 -4.29 12.74 -18.26
N ALA A 9 -4.88 12.18 -17.22
CA ALA A 9 -4.30 11.07 -16.50
C ALA A 9 -5.20 9.87 -16.80
N GLY A 10 -4.66 8.85 -17.46
CA GLY A 10 -5.43 7.80 -18.11
C GLY A 10 -6.12 6.84 -17.15
N MET A 11 -7.28 6.39 -17.49
CA MET A 11 -7.70 5.04 -17.86
C MET A 11 -9.24 4.97 -17.88
N SER A 12 -9.77 4.46 -18.96
CA SER A 12 -11.20 4.31 -19.27
C SER A 12 -11.81 3.11 -18.56
N GLY A 13 -12.96 3.32 -17.94
CA GLY A 13 -13.90 2.29 -17.54
C GLY A 13 -15.25 2.94 -17.29
N ASP A 14 -16.21 2.72 -18.19
CA ASP A 14 -17.56 3.25 -18.14
C ASP A 14 -18.41 2.38 -17.20
N SER A 15 -18.77 2.93 -16.04
CA SER A 15 -19.84 2.38 -15.20
C SER A 15 -20.43 3.51 -14.34
N GLY A 16 -21.76 3.63 -14.31
CA GLY A 16 -22.55 4.66 -13.65
C GLY A 16 -22.27 4.76 -12.13
N PRO A 17 -22.89 5.73 -11.40
CA PRO A 17 -22.66 5.91 -9.98
C PRO A 17 -23.02 4.62 -9.25
N GLY A 18 -22.00 3.82 -8.97
CA GLY A 18 -22.07 2.54 -8.30
C GLY A 18 -21.25 2.55 -7.04
N ALA A 19 -21.66 1.79 -6.05
CA ALA A 19 -20.87 1.54 -4.87
C ALA A 19 -19.44 1.12 -5.27
N PRO A 20 -18.39 1.56 -4.53
CA PRO A 20 -17.02 1.21 -4.84
C PRO A 20 -16.87 -0.31 -4.89
N THR A 21 -16.41 -0.82 -6.03
CA THR A 21 -16.11 -2.24 -6.21
C THR A 21 -14.63 -2.45 -5.96
N SER A 22 -14.30 -3.34 -5.03
CA SER A 22 -12.93 -3.83 -4.88
C SER A 22 -12.67 -4.83 -6.01
N GLU A 23 -11.85 -4.48 -6.98
CA GLU A 23 -11.37 -5.45 -7.96
C GLU A 23 -10.05 -6.03 -7.45
N LYS A 24 -10.16 -7.15 -6.73
CA LYS A 24 -9.06 -8.12 -6.59
C LYS A 24 -8.62 -8.51 -8.00
N PRO A 25 -7.31 -8.71 -8.27
CA PRO A 25 -6.89 -9.34 -9.52
C PRO A 25 -7.74 -10.59 -9.72
N SER A 26 -8.53 -10.60 -10.78
CA SER A 26 -9.55 -11.63 -11.01
C SER A 26 -8.89 -13.00 -11.10
N ASP A 27 -9.28 -13.93 -10.22
CA ASP A 27 -9.17 -15.38 -10.46
C ASP A 27 -10.12 -15.83 -11.59
N ALA A 28 -10.45 -14.93 -12.54
CA ALA A 28 -11.21 -15.28 -13.70
C ALA A 28 -10.53 -16.48 -14.36
N THR A 29 -11.18 -17.63 -14.27
CA THR A 29 -10.77 -18.84 -14.95
C THR A 29 -10.49 -18.44 -16.40
N PRO A 30 -9.23 -18.48 -16.88
CA PRO A 30 -8.92 -18.02 -18.22
C PRO A 30 -9.76 -18.84 -19.20
N SER A 31 -10.44 -18.14 -20.08
CA SER A 31 -10.96 -18.75 -21.29
C SER A 31 -9.82 -19.57 -21.92
N SER A 32 -10.06 -20.78 -22.34
CA SER A 32 -9.10 -21.83 -22.72
C SER A 32 -8.04 -21.47 -23.79
N ALA A 33 -7.76 -20.20 -24.04
CA ALA A 33 -6.83 -19.71 -25.06
C ALA A 33 -5.52 -19.15 -24.51
N ASP A 34 -5.45 -18.64 -23.25
CA ASP A 34 -4.22 -18.07 -22.71
C ASP A 34 -3.97 -18.62 -21.30
N ALA A 35 -2.99 -19.51 -21.16
CA ALA A 35 -2.50 -19.92 -19.85
C ALA A 35 -1.89 -18.70 -19.13
N PRO A 36 -2.13 -18.53 -17.80
CA PRO A 36 -1.57 -17.41 -17.06
C PRO A 36 -0.04 -17.43 -17.13
N VAL A 37 0.55 -16.26 -17.39
CA VAL A 37 2.01 -16.10 -17.32
C VAL A 37 2.40 -16.17 -15.85
N LEU A 38 3.30 -17.10 -15.52
CA LEU A 38 3.77 -17.34 -14.14
C LEU A 38 5.24 -16.96 -14.02
N PHE A 39 5.59 -16.28 -12.93
CA PHE A 39 6.96 -16.23 -12.44
C PHE A 39 7.23 -17.47 -11.59
N ILE A 40 8.17 -18.30 -12.01
CA ILE A 40 8.63 -19.44 -11.21
C ILE A 40 9.87 -19.00 -10.43
N ARG A 41 9.82 -19.19 -9.12
CA ARG A 41 10.93 -18.86 -8.21
C ARG A 41 11.24 -20.05 -7.35
N ASP A 42 12.52 -20.43 -7.33
CA ASP A 42 13.05 -21.48 -6.49
C ASP A 42 13.88 -20.83 -5.38
N TYR A 43 13.55 -21.13 -4.13
CA TYR A 43 14.25 -20.68 -2.93
C TYR A 43 14.91 -21.85 -2.24
N ALA A 44 16.07 -21.60 -1.66
CA ALA A 44 16.79 -22.58 -0.86
C ALA A 44 17.42 -21.89 0.36
N TRP A 45 17.17 -22.42 1.53
CA TRP A 45 17.77 -21.92 2.78
C TRP A 45 18.10 -23.07 3.70
N ALA A 46 18.73 -22.78 4.82
CA ALA A 46 18.98 -23.74 5.87
C ALA A 46 18.56 -23.17 7.22
N TYR A 47 17.88 -23.99 8.00
CA TYR A 47 17.61 -23.71 9.40
C TYR A 47 17.97 -24.93 10.23
N GLU A 48 18.75 -24.72 11.28
CA GLU A 48 19.43 -25.82 12.01
C GLU A 48 20.17 -26.77 11.05
N ASP A 49 20.03 -28.06 11.22
CA ASP A 49 20.67 -29.08 10.38
C ASP A 49 19.83 -29.48 9.15
N THR A 50 18.82 -28.68 8.82
CA THR A 50 17.88 -28.98 7.72
C THR A 50 18.02 -28.00 6.57
N ALA A 51 18.20 -28.54 5.36
CA ALA A 51 18.10 -27.75 4.12
C ALA A 51 16.66 -27.74 3.64
N TRP A 52 16.14 -26.53 3.40
CA TRP A 52 14.78 -26.28 2.95
C TRP A 52 14.76 -25.76 1.52
N ASN A 53 13.69 -26.07 0.80
CA ASN A 53 13.45 -25.57 -0.54
C ASN A 53 11.97 -25.22 -0.70
N ALA A 54 11.67 -24.11 -1.38
CA ALA A 54 10.34 -23.75 -1.80
C ALA A 54 10.33 -23.40 -3.28
N ARG A 55 9.27 -23.81 -3.99
CA ARG A 55 9.05 -23.44 -5.38
C ARG A 55 7.73 -22.71 -5.51
N LEU A 56 7.79 -21.42 -5.83
CA LEU A 56 6.63 -20.56 -5.96
C LEU A 56 6.29 -20.34 -7.42
N ALA A 57 4.99 -20.42 -7.76
CA ALA A 57 4.45 -20.09 -9.06
C ALA A 57 3.52 -18.87 -8.90
N ILE A 58 4.04 -17.67 -9.13
CA ILE A 58 3.35 -16.40 -8.89
C ILE A 58 2.81 -15.87 -10.23
N PRO A 59 1.50 -15.67 -10.42
CA PRO A 59 0.96 -15.06 -11.63
C PRO A 59 1.49 -13.65 -11.84
N LYS A 60 1.91 -13.38 -13.08
CA LYS A 60 2.40 -12.06 -13.48
C LYS A 60 1.39 -10.95 -13.17
N ALA A 61 0.09 -11.25 -13.27
CA ALA A 61 -0.97 -10.27 -12.99
C ALA A 61 -0.90 -9.70 -11.56
N TYR A 62 -0.51 -10.49 -10.56
CA TYR A 62 -0.32 -10.00 -9.18
C TYR A 62 0.92 -9.13 -9.05
N TYR A 63 2.01 -9.52 -9.66
CA TYR A 63 3.23 -8.71 -9.70
C TYR A 63 2.96 -7.36 -10.38
N ASP A 64 2.30 -7.37 -11.55
CA ASP A 64 1.94 -6.14 -12.28
C ASP A 64 0.97 -5.27 -11.46
N PHE A 65 0.04 -5.88 -10.73
CA PHE A 65 -0.88 -5.17 -9.84
C PHE A 65 -0.11 -4.38 -8.76
N TYR A 66 0.81 -5.03 -8.05
CA TYR A 66 1.60 -4.34 -7.02
C TYR A 66 2.56 -3.31 -7.61
N ARG A 67 3.21 -3.61 -8.73
CA ARG A 67 4.06 -2.66 -9.46
C ARG A 67 3.32 -1.40 -9.91
N SER A 68 2.04 -1.46 -10.09
CA SER A 68 1.20 -0.30 -10.45
C SER A 68 0.73 0.52 -9.26
N ARG A 69 0.90 0.03 -8.04
CA ARG A 69 0.53 0.74 -6.80
C ARG A 69 1.62 1.75 -6.41
N PRO A 70 1.27 2.76 -5.59
CA PRO A 70 2.27 3.69 -5.08
C PRO A 70 3.30 3.00 -4.18
N HIS A 71 4.59 3.36 -4.37
CA HIS A 71 5.75 2.91 -3.58
C HIS A 71 6.38 4.09 -2.85
N ASP A 72 5.55 4.84 -2.14
CA ASP A 72 6.01 6.05 -1.46
C ASP A 72 6.63 5.73 -0.10
N ARG A 73 7.49 6.64 0.37
CA ARG A 73 7.95 6.65 1.75
C ARG A 73 6.79 6.98 2.68
N LEU A 74 6.21 5.95 3.27
CA LEU A 74 5.14 6.09 4.25
C LEU A 74 5.71 6.34 5.64
N GLU A 75 4.91 6.97 6.51
CA GLU A 75 5.22 7.02 7.93
C GLU A 75 5.25 5.61 8.54
N ASN A 76 4.30 4.76 8.13
CA ASN A 76 4.20 3.37 8.55
C ASN A 76 4.32 2.40 7.37
N TYR A 77 5.50 1.80 7.20
CA TYR A 77 5.79 0.78 6.17
C TYR A 77 5.03 -0.54 6.38
N ALA A 78 4.44 -0.78 7.57
CA ALA A 78 3.61 -1.95 7.78
C ALA A 78 2.39 -2.03 6.84
N GLN A 79 2.01 -0.90 6.21
CA GLN A 79 0.99 -0.87 5.17
C GLN A 79 1.33 -1.77 3.98
N TYR A 80 2.59 -1.92 3.64
CA TYR A 80 3.04 -2.80 2.55
C TYR A 80 2.85 -4.28 2.90
N ALA A 81 2.94 -4.65 4.19
CA ALA A 81 2.85 -6.03 4.67
C ALA A 81 1.41 -6.55 4.90
N LEU A 82 0.39 -5.68 4.80
CA LEU A 82 -0.96 -5.98 5.29
C LEU A 82 -2.03 -6.10 4.19
N SER A 83 -1.63 -6.23 2.92
CA SER A 83 -2.60 -6.38 1.83
C SER A 83 -3.35 -7.70 1.91
N ASP A 84 -4.69 -7.65 1.80
CA ASP A 84 -5.51 -8.86 1.73
C ASP A 84 -5.29 -9.64 0.41
N TYR A 85 -4.79 -8.97 -0.62
CA TYR A 85 -4.52 -9.61 -1.91
C TYR A 85 -3.29 -10.52 -1.89
N ASP A 86 -2.38 -10.35 -0.94
CA ASP A 86 -1.20 -11.22 -0.76
C ASP A 86 -1.55 -12.53 -0.10
N ARG A 87 -2.63 -12.57 0.68
CA ARG A 87 -2.95 -13.71 1.55
C ARG A 87 -2.98 -15.03 0.82
N ASP A 88 -3.66 -15.13 -0.31
CA ASP A 88 -3.82 -16.38 -1.05
C ASP A 88 -2.47 -16.98 -1.51
N TYR A 89 -1.48 -16.12 -1.79
CA TYR A 89 -0.12 -16.55 -2.18
C TYR A 89 0.75 -16.86 -0.98
N LEU A 90 0.67 -16.03 0.05
CA LEU A 90 1.39 -16.27 1.29
C LEU A 90 0.88 -17.52 2.00
N GLU A 91 -0.41 -17.86 1.90
CA GLU A 91 -0.97 -19.09 2.47
C GLU A 91 -0.29 -20.35 1.97
N GLY A 92 0.06 -20.43 0.68
CA GLY A 92 0.83 -21.56 0.14
C GLY A 92 2.20 -21.68 0.80
N LEU A 93 2.97 -20.61 0.81
CA LEU A 93 4.29 -20.55 1.44
C LEU A 93 4.20 -20.80 2.96
N ILE A 94 3.20 -20.23 3.61
CA ILE A 94 2.94 -20.42 5.05
C ILE A 94 2.55 -21.86 5.35
N GLY A 95 1.76 -22.48 4.47
CA GLY A 95 1.43 -23.90 4.55
C GLY A 95 2.67 -24.78 4.55
N ASP A 96 3.60 -24.50 3.66
CA ASP A 96 4.90 -25.19 3.60
C ASP A 96 5.72 -25.01 4.89
N PHE A 97 5.76 -23.78 5.46
CA PHE A 97 6.43 -23.53 6.73
C PHE A 97 5.79 -24.29 7.89
N ARG A 98 4.45 -24.32 7.97
CA ARG A 98 3.74 -25.05 9.03
C ARG A 98 3.91 -26.56 8.91
N GLU A 99 3.73 -27.12 7.73
CA GLU A 99 3.94 -28.55 7.49
C GLU A 99 5.38 -28.98 7.83
N ALA A 100 6.33 -28.15 7.44
CA ALA A 100 7.75 -28.36 7.75
C ALA A 100 8.03 -28.29 9.25
N GLY A 101 7.46 -27.31 9.95
CA GLY A 101 7.58 -27.14 11.39
C GLY A 101 6.96 -28.31 12.15
N ASP A 102 5.75 -28.71 11.78
CA ASP A 102 5.05 -29.87 12.38
C ASP A 102 5.84 -31.17 12.19
N ALA A 103 6.43 -31.38 11.00
CA ALA A 103 7.25 -32.57 10.71
C ALA A 103 8.56 -32.63 11.49
N LYS A 104 8.99 -31.52 12.06
CA LYS A 104 10.24 -31.37 12.83
C LYS A 104 10.02 -31.11 14.32
N ASP A 105 8.77 -31.10 14.78
CA ASP A 105 8.40 -30.73 16.15
C ASP A 105 8.93 -29.33 16.55
N TYR A 106 8.87 -28.37 15.61
CA TYR A 106 9.34 -27.00 15.84
C TYR A 106 8.50 -26.30 16.90
N THR A 107 9.18 -25.57 17.75
CA THR A 107 8.53 -24.62 18.68
C THR A 107 8.13 -23.35 17.93
N ARG A 108 7.29 -22.52 18.57
CA ARG A 108 6.98 -21.17 18.02
C ARG A 108 8.22 -20.31 17.74
N THR A 109 9.28 -20.50 18.52
CA THR A 109 10.56 -19.81 18.31
C THR A 109 11.27 -20.33 17.06
N ASP A 110 11.25 -21.64 16.83
CA ASP A 110 11.84 -22.26 15.65
C ASP A 110 11.11 -21.84 14.37
N ASP A 111 9.78 -21.72 14.39
CA ASP A 111 9.01 -21.21 13.26
C ASP A 111 9.47 -19.79 12.88
N VAL A 112 9.59 -18.89 13.86
CA VAL A 112 10.07 -17.52 13.63
C VAL A 112 11.49 -17.51 13.06
N LEU A 113 12.38 -18.35 13.62
CA LEU A 113 13.78 -18.43 13.17
C LEU A 113 13.89 -19.07 11.78
N ASN A 114 13.02 -20.02 11.42
CA ASN A 114 12.99 -20.61 10.10
C ASN A 114 12.52 -19.60 9.03
N VAL A 115 11.50 -18.81 9.32
CA VAL A 115 11.08 -17.68 8.46
C VAL A 115 12.20 -16.65 8.34
N LEU A 116 12.87 -16.32 9.46
CA LEU A 116 14.01 -15.40 9.45
C LEU A 116 15.15 -15.94 8.56
N ALA A 117 15.49 -17.23 8.69
CA ALA A 117 16.51 -17.85 7.86
C ALA A 117 16.17 -17.83 6.37
N PHE A 118 14.89 -17.99 6.04
CA PHE A 118 14.39 -17.85 4.67
C PHE A 118 14.64 -16.45 4.12
N VAL A 119 14.20 -15.40 4.79
CA VAL A 119 14.39 -14.02 4.30
C VAL A 119 15.85 -13.61 4.30
N GLN A 120 16.64 -14.03 5.30
CA GLN A 120 18.08 -13.81 5.33
C GLN A 120 18.86 -14.56 4.22
N SER A 121 18.25 -15.59 3.60
CA SER A 121 18.86 -16.29 2.47
C SER A 121 18.82 -15.47 1.18
N MET A 122 17.90 -14.53 1.08
CA MET A 122 17.74 -13.67 -0.08
C MET A 122 18.92 -12.72 -0.26
N PRO A 123 19.30 -12.39 -1.51
CA PRO A 123 20.32 -11.40 -1.77
C PRO A 123 19.84 -10.00 -1.37
N TYR A 124 20.69 -9.23 -0.72
CA TYR A 124 20.47 -7.80 -0.50
C TYR A 124 20.65 -7.04 -1.82
N THR A 125 19.63 -6.36 -2.26
CA THR A 125 19.61 -5.63 -3.54
C THR A 125 19.09 -4.21 -3.33
N PRO A 126 20.00 -3.20 -3.33
CA PRO A 126 19.60 -1.80 -3.16
C PRO A 126 18.60 -1.35 -4.23
N ASP A 127 17.61 -0.60 -3.85
CA ASP A 127 16.57 -0.06 -4.72
C ASP A 127 17.11 0.69 -5.92
N LYS A 128 18.09 1.54 -5.71
CA LYS A 128 18.74 2.31 -6.78
C LYS A 128 19.23 1.47 -7.95
N LEU A 129 19.68 0.25 -7.67
CA LEU A 129 20.22 -0.67 -8.70
C LEU A 129 19.13 -1.45 -9.42
N THR A 130 18.00 -1.71 -8.74
CA THR A 130 16.96 -2.61 -9.25
C THR A 130 15.76 -1.85 -9.82
N THR A 131 15.43 -0.69 -9.27
CA THR A 131 14.27 0.10 -9.67
C THR A 131 14.62 1.46 -10.27
N GLY A 132 15.84 1.97 -9.99
CA GLY A 132 16.27 3.32 -10.34
C GLY A 132 15.84 4.41 -9.36
N TYR A 133 15.03 4.08 -8.37
CA TYR A 133 14.61 4.98 -7.29
C TYR A 133 15.57 4.88 -6.10
N ASP A 134 15.68 5.93 -5.29
CA ASP A 134 16.50 5.91 -4.07
C ASP A 134 15.83 5.16 -2.92
N GLU A 135 14.53 4.96 -3.00
CA GLU A 135 13.67 4.23 -2.06
C GLU A 135 12.48 3.69 -2.82
N TYR A 136 12.20 2.41 -2.72
CA TYR A 136 11.10 1.74 -3.39
C TYR A 136 10.63 0.55 -2.55
N PRO A 137 9.84 0.79 -1.49
CA PRO A 137 9.35 -0.27 -0.63
C PRO A 137 8.52 -1.28 -1.41
N ARG A 138 8.97 -2.53 -1.46
CA ARG A 138 8.28 -3.61 -2.18
C ARG A 138 7.16 -4.21 -1.37
N TYR A 139 6.07 -4.53 -2.03
CA TYR A 139 5.10 -5.45 -1.47
C TYR A 139 5.68 -6.88 -1.40
N PRO A 140 5.16 -7.77 -0.52
CA PRO A 140 5.68 -9.14 -0.35
C PRO A 140 5.81 -9.92 -1.66
N ILE A 141 4.82 -9.81 -2.55
CA ILE A 141 4.81 -10.46 -3.88
C ILE A 141 5.95 -9.94 -4.76
N GLU A 142 6.25 -8.64 -4.70
CA GLU A 142 7.36 -8.08 -5.49
C GLU A 142 8.71 -8.61 -4.98
N THR A 143 8.92 -8.61 -3.66
CA THR A 143 10.14 -9.17 -3.05
C THR A 143 10.31 -10.64 -3.41
N LEU A 144 9.22 -11.43 -3.38
CA LEU A 144 9.23 -12.83 -3.81
C LEU A 144 9.49 -13.00 -5.31
N VAL A 145 8.96 -12.16 -6.19
CA VAL A 145 9.23 -12.25 -7.63
C VAL A 145 10.62 -11.75 -7.98
N ASP A 146 11.08 -10.66 -7.39
CA ASP A 146 12.41 -10.11 -7.63
C ASP A 146 13.51 -10.97 -6.98
N GLY A 147 13.13 -11.80 -6.01
CA GLY A 147 14.01 -12.77 -5.35
C GLY A 147 14.99 -12.13 -4.37
N GLY A 148 14.68 -10.94 -3.85
CA GLY A 148 15.47 -10.18 -2.90
C GLY A 148 14.98 -8.73 -2.81
N GLY A 149 15.67 -7.95 -2.00
CA GLY A 149 15.36 -6.56 -1.73
C GLY A 149 16.37 -5.97 -0.75
N ASP A 150 16.13 -4.80 -0.25
CA ASP A 150 16.95 -4.24 0.83
C ASP A 150 16.30 -4.43 2.22
N CYS A 151 16.60 -3.57 3.19
CA CYS A 151 16.22 -3.83 4.58
C CYS A 151 14.72 -3.75 4.81
N GLU A 152 14.04 -2.77 4.24
CA GLU A 152 12.59 -2.65 4.38
C GLU A 152 11.85 -3.75 3.64
N ASP A 153 12.29 -4.15 2.46
CA ASP A 153 11.64 -5.18 1.65
C ASP A 153 11.62 -6.54 2.36
N THR A 154 12.78 -6.94 2.89
CA THR A 154 12.91 -8.20 3.63
C THR A 154 12.19 -8.15 4.98
N ALA A 155 12.16 -6.99 5.66
CA ALA A 155 11.42 -6.80 6.89
C ALA A 155 9.90 -6.83 6.64
N ILE A 156 9.40 -6.20 5.57
CA ILE A 156 8.00 -6.22 5.15
C ILE A 156 7.57 -7.66 4.82
N LEU A 157 8.36 -8.39 4.04
CA LEU A 157 8.06 -9.79 3.69
C LEU A 157 8.00 -10.69 4.94
N ALA A 158 9.00 -10.60 5.83
CA ALA A 158 9.01 -11.36 7.07
C ALA A 158 7.83 -11.01 7.97
N ALA A 159 7.49 -9.71 8.08
CA ALA A 159 6.34 -9.24 8.85
C ALA A 159 5.03 -9.82 8.30
N ALA A 160 4.84 -9.81 6.98
CA ALA A 160 3.65 -10.36 6.33
C ALA A 160 3.49 -11.87 6.61
N ILE A 161 4.55 -12.66 6.42
CA ILE A 161 4.54 -14.10 6.67
C ILE A 161 4.23 -14.38 8.14
N LEU A 162 4.97 -13.78 9.07
CA LEU A 162 4.80 -14.05 10.51
C LEU A 162 3.45 -13.57 11.03
N ASN A 163 2.94 -12.42 10.54
CA ASN A 163 1.62 -11.93 10.92
C ASN A 163 0.51 -12.89 10.48
N GLU A 164 0.56 -13.42 9.25
CA GLU A 164 -0.40 -14.43 8.77
C GLU A 164 -0.24 -15.79 9.46
N MET A 165 0.96 -16.12 9.95
CA MET A 165 1.17 -17.28 10.83
C MET A 165 0.59 -17.07 12.24
N GLY A 166 0.14 -15.85 12.58
CA GLY A 166 -0.47 -15.51 13.88
C GLY A 166 0.54 -15.08 14.95
N TYR A 167 1.72 -14.62 14.54
CA TYR A 167 2.69 -13.98 15.44
C TYR A 167 2.39 -12.48 15.53
N GLY A 168 2.52 -11.91 16.72
CA GLY A 168 2.51 -10.45 16.89
C GLY A 168 3.81 -9.87 16.32
N THR A 169 3.70 -8.98 15.36
CA THR A 169 4.84 -8.34 14.71
C THR A 169 4.72 -6.82 14.68
N VAL A 170 5.84 -6.13 14.61
CA VAL A 170 5.97 -4.70 14.31
C VAL A 170 7.17 -4.51 13.41
N LEU A 171 7.18 -3.44 12.59
CA LEU A 171 8.44 -3.01 11.98
C LEU A 171 9.18 -2.08 12.94
N ILE A 172 10.50 -2.14 12.90
CA ILE A 172 11.40 -1.34 13.74
C ILE A 172 12.29 -0.51 12.83
N ARG A 173 12.03 0.80 12.80
CA ARG A 173 12.86 1.74 12.04
C ARG A 173 13.92 2.35 12.93
N VAL A 174 15.17 2.20 12.53
CA VAL A 174 16.34 2.89 13.08
C VAL A 174 16.96 3.79 12.01
N GLN A 175 17.97 4.58 12.37
CA GLN A 175 18.60 5.46 11.39
C GLN A 175 19.25 4.65 10.24
N GLY A 176 18.69 4.79 9.04
CA GLY A 176 19.22 4.16 7.83
C GLY A 176 18.98 2.65 7.73
N HIS A 177 18.07 2.10 8.55
CA HIS A 177 17.77 0.66 8.52
C HIS A 177 16.34 0.35 8.99
N MET A 178 15.78 -0.70 8.44
CA MET A 178 14.51 -1.30 8.84
C MET A 178 14.73 -2.73 9.32
N ALA A 179 14.20 -3.04 10.48
CA ALA A 179 14.20 -4.35 11.08
C ALA A 179 12.78 -4.79 11.45
N LEU A 180 12.64 -6.00 11.97
CA LEU A 180 11.39 -6.57 12.44
C LEU A 180 11.42 -6.68 13.98
N GLY A 181 10.28 -6.56 14.62
CA GLY A 181 10.04 -6.96 16.00
C GLY A 181 9.03 -8.08 16.07
N VAL A 182 9.32 -9.12 16.84
CA VAL A 182 8.39 -10.23 17.08
C VAL A 182 8.04 -10.34 18.56
N LYS A 183 6.76 -10.56 18.84
CA LYS A 183 6.29 -10.75 20.20
C LYS A 183 6.67 -12.15 20.69
N CYS A 184 7.51 -12.23 21.70
CA CYS A 184 7.87 -13.45 22.41
C CYS A 184 7.39 -13.42 23.86
N THR A 185 7.73 -14.46 24.62
CA THR A 185 7.54 -14.48 26.08
C THR A 185 8.43 -13.42 26.73
N ASP A 186 7.98 -12.86 27.87
CA ASP A 186 8.68 -11.74 28.54
C ASP A 186 10.06 -12.09 29.09
N ASP A 187 10.42 -13.35 29.15
CA ASP A 187 11.70 -13.89 29.62
C ASP A 187 12.64 -14.28 28.49
N HIS A 188 12.29 -14.03 27.22
CA HIS A 188 13.21 -14.31 26.10
C HIS A 188 14.47 -13.45 26.23
N PRO A 189 15.68 -14.01 26.04
CA PRO A 189 16.91 -13.23 26.12
C PRO A 189 17.09 -12.31 24.92
N GLY A 190 17.72 -11.15 25.14
CA GLY A 190 18.12 -10.23 24.06
C GLY A 190 17.40 -8.88 24.10
N ALA A 191 17.63 -8.08 23.08
CA ALA A 191 17.05 -6.72 22.98
C ALA A 191 15.59 -6.76 22.54
N TYR A 192 14.77 -5.97 23.20
CA TYR A 192 13.37 -5.79 22.86
C TYR A 192 12.95 -4.31 23.00
N TYR A 193 11.82 -4.01 22.43
CA TYR A 193 11.15 -2.71 22.56
C TYR A 193 9.72 -2.93 23.04
N GLU A 194 9.26 -2.05 23.94
CA GLU A 194 7.90 -2.14 24.46
C GLU A 194 6.96 -1.29 23.60
N PHE A 195 5.85 -1.89 23.17
CA PHE A 195 4.79 -1.22 22.46
C PHE A 195 3.43 -1.79 22.90
N GLU A 196 2.49 -0.91 23.28
CA GLU A 196 1.14 -1.28 23.75
C GLU A 196 1.13 -2.38 24.85
N GLY A 197 2.10 -2.31 25.77
CA GLY A 197 2.21 -3.24 26.89
C GLY A 197 2.72 -4.64 26.54
N ALA A 198 3.29 -4.82 25.37
CA ALA A 198 3.95 -6.06 24.93
C ALA A 198 5.41 -5.81 24.56
N ARG A 199 6.24 -6.85 24.70
CA ARG A 199 7.65 -6.83 24.29
C ARG A 199 7.78 -7.40 22.89
N TYR A 200 8.41 -6.63 22.01
CA TYR A 200 8.76 -7.04 20.66
C TYR A 200 10.27 -7.15 20.55
N TYR A 201 10.74 -8.37 20.38
CA TYR A 201 12.18 -8.68 20.31
C TYR A 201 12.70 -8.40 18.91
N TYR A 202 13.86 -7.77 18.85
CA TYR A 202 14.50 -7.35 17.59
C TYR A 202 14.87 -8.55 16.72
N LEU A 203 14.65 -8.42 15.42
CA LEU A 203 15.04 -9.38 14.37
C LEU A 203 15.62 -8.62 13.18
N ASP A 204 16.84 -8.96 12.80
CA ASP A 204 17.48 -8.40 11.61
C ASP A 204 17.31 -9.32 10.40
N THR A 205 16.62 -8.84 9.38
CA THR A 205 16.34 -9.64 8.18
C THR A 205 17.46 -9.62 7.15
N THR A 206 18.47 -8.76 7.31
CA THR A 206 19.59 -8.60 6.38
C THR A 206 20.90 -9.17 6.92
N CYS A 207 21.09 -9.14 8.24
CA CYS A 207 22.30 -9.67 8.88
C CYS A 207 22.19 -11.18 9.10
N LYS A 208 22.82 -11.96 8.24
CA LYS A 208 22.82 -13.43 8.31
C LYS A 208 23.37 -13.95 9.63
N GLY A 209 22.65 -14.91 10.22
CA GLY A 209 23.06 -15.61 11.42
C GLY A 209 22.74 -14.91 12.73
N LEU A 210 22.12 -13.73 12.70
CA LEU A 210 21.52 -13.12 13.89
C LEU A 210 20.13 -13.72 14.13
N GLY A 211 19.86 -14.05 15.39
CA GLY A 211 18.58 -14.55 15.86
C GLY A 211 17.77 -13.50 16.63
N ILE A 212 16.71 -13.97 17.32
CA ILE A 212 15.81 -13.13 18.09
C ILE A 212 16.57 -12.37 19.18
N GLY A 213 16.34 -11.06 19.27
CA GLY A 213 16.93 -10.18 20.28
C GLY A 213 18.39 -9.80 20.03
N GLN A 214 18.97 -10.20 18.89
CA GLN A 214 20.34 -9.83 18.54
C GLN A 214 20.36 -8.61 17.62
N VAL A 215 20.92 -7.51 18.11
CA VAL A 215 21.04 -6.22 17.42
C VAL A 215 22.44 -6.06 16.87
N PRO A 216 22.63 -5.73 15.57
CA PRO A 216 23.94 -5.37 15.03
C PRO A 216 24.56 -4.22 15.82
N GLY A 217 25.88 -4.27 16.06
CA GLY A 217 26.58 -3.33 16.95
C GLY A 217 26.38 -1.85 16.58
N GLU A 218 26.22 -1.56 15.27
CA GLU A 218 25.97 -0.24 14.72
C GLU A 218 24.61 0.36 15.10
N TYR A 219 23.61 -0.48 15.41
CA TYR A 219 22.27 -0.02 15.77
C TYR A 219 21.96 -0.06 17.27
N THR A 220 22.86 -0.56 18.10
CA THR A 220 22.64 -0.77 19.56
C THR A 220 22.22 0.50 20.31
N HIS A 221 22.63 1.68 19.83
CA HIS A 221 22.33 2.96 20.45
C HIS A 221 21.50 3.89 19.56
N SER A 222 20.92 3.37 18.48
CA SER A 222 20.10 4.16 17.58
C SER A 222 18.75 4.51 18.21
N ALA A 223 18.22 5.69 17.87
CA ALA A 223 16.83 6.01 18.15
C ALA A 223 15.91 5.06 17.35
N VAL A 224 14.85 4.58 18.00
CA VAL A 224 13.95 3.58 17.47
C VAL A 224 12.56 4.16 17.28
N THR A 225 11.94 3.87 16.13
CA THR A 225 10.52 4.12 15.88
C THR A 225 9.85 2.77 15.65
N ILE A 226 8.81 2.46 16.44
CA ILE A 226 7.98 1.27 16.24
C ILE A 226 6.86 1.59 15.25
N LEU A 227 6.73 0.78 14.22
CA LEU A 227 5.68 0.87 13.21
C LEU A 227 4.72 -0.31 13.40
N PRO A 228 3.53 -0.05 13.97
CA PRO A 228 2.59 -1.13 14.29
C PRO A 228 1.98 -1.74 13.03
N MET A 229 1.67 -3.04 13.09
CA MET A 229 0.91 -3.76 12.09
C MET A 229 -0.58 -3.38 12.18
N ALA A 230 -0.89 -2.19 11.70
CA ALA A 230 -2.24 -1.62 11.72
C ALA A 230 -2.69 -1.25 10.30
N ARG A 231 -3.84 -1.80 9.88
CA ARG A 231 -4.43 -1.45 8.60
C ARG A 231 -4.90 -0.01 8.60
N GLN A 232 -4.52 0.75 7.58
CA GLN A 232 -4.89 2.16 7.44
C GLN A 232 -5.39 2.44 6.03
N PRO A 233 -6.45 3.23 5.86
CA PRO A 233 -6.84 3.70 4.55
C PRO A 233 -5.83 4.73 4.04
N ARG A 234 -5.61 4.70 2.73
CA ARG A 234 -4.85 5.70 2.01
C ARG A 234 -5.61 6.06 0.75
N MET A 235 -6.16 7.26 0.75
CA MET A 235 -6.99 7.68 -0.35
C MET A 235 -6.17 8.44 -1.40
N ASP A 236 -6.55 8.23 -2.66
CA ASP A 236 -6.07 8.98 -3.81
C ASP A 236 -7.26 9.53 -4.60
N ALA A 237 -7.09 10.69 -5.21
CA ALA A 237 -8.13 11.33 -6.00
C ALA A 237 -7.53 12.07 -7.20
N ASN A 238 -8.26 12.02 -8.30
CA ASN A 238 -8.01 12.86 -9.47
C ASN A 238 -9.33 13.29 -10.09
N PHE A 239 -9.33 14.33 -10.90
CA PHE A 239 -10.56 14.78 -11.55
C PHE A 239 -10.30 15.31 -12.95
N SER A 240 -11.38 15.34 -13.73
CA SER A 240 -11.49 16.04 -14.98
C SER A 240 -12.75 16.92 -14.98
N PHE A 241 -12.79 17.93 -15.82
CA PHE A 241 -14.00 18.76 -15.94
C PHE A 241 -14.24 19.21 -17.39
N LEU A 242 -15.51 19.46 -17.68
CA LEU A 242 -15.98 19.99 -18.96
C LEU A 242 -16.77 21.28 -18.72
N VAL A 243 -16.40 22.34 -19.42
CA VAL A 243 -17.17 23.58 -19.41
C VAL A 243 -18.19 23.54 -20.54
N GLU A 244 -19.46 23.57 -20.16
CA GLU A 244 -20.61 23.63 -21.07
C GLU A 244 -21.05 25.09 -21.24
N ASP A 245 -21.54 25.47 -22.42
CA ASP A 245 -21.95 26.82 -22.69
C ASP A 245 -23.42 27.04 -22.20
N GLU A 246 -23.62 27.89 -21.20
CA GLU A 246 -24.93 28.27 -20.66
C GLU A 246 -25.09 29.79 -20.51
N GLY A 247 -25.50 30.42 -21.55
CA GLY A 247 -25.85 31.84 -21.53
C GLY A 247 -24.67 32.81 -21.32
N PRO A 248 -24.98 34.13 -21.26
CA PRO A 248 -23.96 35.17 -21.29
C PRO A 248 -23.29 35.46 -19.93
N VAL A 249 -23.88 35.00 -18.83
CA VAL A 249 -23.45 35.38 -17.46
C VAL A 249 -22.73 34.27 -16.75
N ASN A 250 -23.17 33.03 -16.92
CA ASN A 250 -22.63 31.87 -16.26
C ASN A 250 -22.32 30.74 -17.26
N ALA A 251 -21.36 29.93 -16.93
CA ALA A 251 -21.07 28.65 -17.57
C ALA A 251 -21.34 27.50 -16.60
N ARG A 252 -21.82 26.38 -17.12
CA ARG A 252 -21.93 25.11 -16.39
C ARG A 252 -20.62 24.39 -16.50
N CYS A 253 -20.11 23.93 -15.38
CA CYS A 253 -18.91 23.11 -15.32
C CYS A 253 -19.26 21.74 -14.71
N ARG A 254 -19.19 20.68 -15.53
CA ARG A 254 -19.37 19.32 -15.06
C ARG A 254 -18.02 18.78 -14.62
N VAL A 255 -17.92 18.38 -13.37
CA VAL A 255 -16.70 17.85 -12.74
C VAL A 255 -16.89 16.38 -12.46
N HIS A 256 -15.99 15.55 -12.94
CA HIS A 256 -15.93 14.13 -12.70
C HIS A 256 -14.70 13.83 -11.86
N CYS A 257 -14.88 13.36 -10.63
CA CYS A 257 -13.81 13.05 -9.70
C CYS A 257 -13.72 11.53 -9.48
N ASN A 258 -12.56 10.96 -9.76
CA ASN A 258 -12.24 9.56 -9.45
C ASN A 258 -11.57 9.51 -8.08
N VAL A 259 -11.90 8.47 -7.31
CA VAL A 259 -11.33 8.20 -6.00
C VAL A 259 -10.92 6.74 -5.90
N SER A 260 -9.85 6.45 -5.18
CA SER A 260 -9.42 5.09 -4.91
C SER A 260 -8.79 4.98 -3.52
N ASN A 261 -8.96 3.81 -2.90
CA ASN A 261 -8.26 3.48 -1.67
C ASN A 261 -7.07 2.57 -1.99
N VAL A 262 -5.87 3.12 -1.96
CA VAL A 262 -4.62 2.41 -2.20
C VAL A 262 -3.96 1.91 -0.91
N GLY A 263 -4.60 2.15 0.24
CA GLY A 263 -4.20 1.63 1.55
C GLY A 263 -4.84 0.29 1.88
N THR A 264 -4.51 -0.28 3.02
CA THR A 264 -4.94 -1.61 3.48
C THR A 264 -6.15 -1.58 4.42
N GLY A 265 -6.51 -0.40 4.95
CA GLY A 265 -7.69 -0.22 5.80
C GLY A 265 -8.87 0.35 5.03
N THR A 266 -10.09 0.11 5.51
CA THR A 266 -11.29 0.73 4.95
C THR A 266 -11.35 2.21 5.31
N ALA A 267 -11.44 3.08 4.31
CA ALA A 267 -11.78 4.49 4.48
C ALA A 267 -13.27 4.60 4.84
N ARG A 268 -13.58 5.33 5.92
CA ARG A 268 -14.95 5.45 6.44
C ARG A 268 -15.58 6.77 6.10
N ASN A 269 -16.86 6.73 5.73
CA ASN A 269 -17.68 7.91 5.46
C ASN A 269 -17.03 8.88 4.47
N ALA A 270 -16.39 8.36 3.42
CA ALA A 270 -15.72 9.16 2.40
C ALA A 270 -16.71 10.07 1.68
N THR A 271 -16.36 11.35 1.56
CA THR A 271 -17.15 12.39 0.90
C THR A 271 -16.21 13.25 0.05
N VAL A 272 -16.66 13.62 -1.14
CA VAL A 272 -15.96 14.57 -2.02
C VAL A 272 -16.67 15.91 -1.97
N TYR A 273 -15.95 16.93 -1.54
CA TYR A 273 -16.32 18.33 -1.73
C TYR A 273 -15.82 18.81 -3.09
N ILE A 274 -16.65 19.45 -3.87
CA ILE A 274 -16.33 19.96 -5.21
C ILE A 274 -16.76 21.41 -5.32
N ALA A 275 -15.84 22.31 -5.66
CA ALA A 275 -16.12 23.74 -5.76
C ALA A 275 -15.34 24.41 -6.91
N GLY A 276 -15.91 25.49 -7.41
CA GLY A 276 -15.20 26.48 -8.22
C GLY A 276 -14.71 27.60 -7.31
N LEU A 277 -13.40 27.80 -7.22
CA LEU A 277 -12.82 28.83 -6.36
C LEU A 277 -12.76 30.19 -7.05
N ALA A 278 -12.90 31.26 -6.25
CA ALA A 278 -12.77 32.67 -6.65
C ALA A 278 -11.41 33.25 -6.18
N PRO A 279 -10.31 33.11 -6.93
CA PRO A 279 -8.96 33.38 -6.43
C PRO A 279 -8.68 34.84 -6.03
N GLY A 280 -9.52 35.77 -6.44
CA GLY A 280 -9.34 37.20 -6.15
C GLY A 280 -10.07 37.70 -4.88
N GLN A 281 -10.84 36.87 -4.20
CA GLN A 281 -11.73 37.30 -3.10
C GLN A 281 -11.36 36.78 -1.71
N GLY A 282 -10.17 36.26 -1.54
CA GLY A 282 -9.69 35.67 -0.30
C GLY A 282 -9.57 34.16 -0.36
N ALA A 283 -8.71 33.58 0.49
CA ALA A 283 -8.51 32.13 0.52
C ALA A 283 -9.80 31.40 0.91
N GLY A 284 -10.20 30.44 0.07
CA GLY A 284 -11.34 29.55 0.34
C GLY A 284 -12.72 30.08 -0.07
N GLN A 285 -12.82 31.15 -0.82
CA GLN A 285 -14.12 31.59 -1.32
C GLN A 285 -14.50 30.83 -2.60
N ALA A 286 -15.61 30.11 -2.55
CA ALA A 286 -16.14 29.36 -3.67
C ALA A 286 -17.29 30.12 -4.37
N TRP A 287 -17.44 29.90 -5.68
CA TRP A 287 -18.65 30.24 -6.40
C TRP A 287 -19.77 29.28 -5.97
N ALA A 288 -20.95 29.82 -5.73
CA ALA A 288 -22.11 29.01 -5.40
C ALA A 288 -22.84 28.54 -6.69
N PRO A 289 -23.41 27.31 -6.70
CA PRO A 289 -23.36 26.32 -5.65
C PRO A 289 -22.05 25.50 -5.69
N ASP A 290 -21.55 25.10 -4.53
CA ASP A 290 -20.61 24.01 -4.33
C ASP A 290 -21.37 22.68 -4.13
N ALA A 291 -20.66 21.56 -4.12
CA ALA A 291 -21.26 20.24 -4.00
C ALA A 291 -20.54 19.39 -2.96
N TYR A 292 -21.32 18.57 -2.23
CA TYR A 292 -20.86 17.53 -1.33
C TYR A 292 -21.45 16.21 -1.77
N VAL A 293 -20.63 15.28 -2.20
CA VAL A 293 -21.07 13.97 -2.71
C VAL A 293 -20.50 12.87 -1.84
N SER A 294 -21.36 12.18 -1.09
CA SER A 294 -20.96 11.06 -0.24
C SER A 294 -20.74 9.81 -1.09
N ILE A 295 -19.63 9.11 -0.81
CA ILE A 295 -19.29 7.81 -1.40
C ILE A 295 -19.59 6.68 -0.41
N GLY A 296 -19.49 6.96 0.90
CA GLY A 296 -19.57 5.97 1.96
C GLY A 296 -18.22 5.32 2.25
N ASP A 297 -18.23 4.04 2.65
CA ASP A 297 -17.02 3.32 2.98
C ASP A 297 -16.32 2.82 1.70
N VAL A 298 -14.99 2.98 1.65
CA VAL A 298 -14.16 2.56 0.53
C VAL A 298 -13.12 1.56 1.04
N GLY A 299 -13.31 0.27 0.71
CA GLY A 299 -12.41 -0.81 1.11
C GLY A 299 -11.04 -0.75 0.44
N GLU A 300 -10.11 -1.62 0.85
CA GLU A 300 -8.80 -1.79 0.21
C GLU A 300 -8.96 -2.07 -1.29
N GLY A 301 -8.19 -1.37 -2.12
CA GLY A 301 -8.19 -1.53 -3.57
C GLY A 301 -9.47 -1.07 -4.26
N ALA A 302 -10.49 -0.64 -3.52
CA ALA A 302 -11.73 -0.16 -4.09
C ALA A 302 -11.53 1.20 -4.75
N ALA A 303 -12.19 1.39 -5.89
CA ALA A 303 -12.23 2.65 -6.63
C ALA A 303 -13.67 2.99 -7.03
N GLY A 304 -13.94 4.28 -7.17
CA GLY A 304 -15.22 4.78 -7.61
C GLY A 304 -15.09 6.19 -8.17
N TRP A 305 -16.23 6.77 -8.55
CA TRP A 305 -16.24 8.13 -9.03
C TRP A 305 -17.50 8.86 -8.58
N VAL A 306 -17.42 10.17 -8.55
CA VAL A 306 -18.54 11.08 -8.30
C VAL A 306 -18.58 12.16 -9.36
N GLU A 307 -19.78 12.72 -9.61
CA GLU A 307 -19.95 13.82 -10.54
C GLU A 307 -20.75 14.94 -9.88
N ALA A 308 -20.35 16.17 -10.16
CA ALA A 308 -21.10 17.35 -9.77
C ALA A 308 -21.10 18.38 -10.90
N THR A 309 -22.14 19.20 -10.93
CA THR A 309 -22.25 20.33 -11.85
C THR A 309 -22.18 21.63 -11.08
N LEU A 310 -21.18 22.43 -11.40
CA LEU A 310 -20.97 23.77 -10.84
C LEU A 310 -21.49 24.84 -11.79
N THR A 311 -21.89 25.98 -11.23
CA THR A 311 -22.20 27.19 -11.99
C THR A 311 -21.10 28.22 -11.73
N ILE A 312 -20.35 28.56 -12.77
CA ILE A 312 -19.18 29.45 -12.67
C ILE A 312 -19.49 30.76 -13.43
N PRO A 313 -19.29 31.93 -12.81
CA PRO A 313 -19.45 33.20 -13.49
C PRO A 313 -18.50 33.35 -14.69
N ARG A 314 -19.00 33.96 -15.78
CA ARG A 314 -18.13 34.34 -16.91
C ARG A 314 -17.39 35.63 -16.62
N ASN A 315 -16.32 35.85 -17.36
CA ASN A 315 -15.39 36.96 -17.21
C ASN A 315 -14.67 36.98 -15.85
N GLU A 316 -14.55 35.81 -15.23
CA GLU A 316 -13.84 35.64 -13.97
C GLU A 316 -12.75 34.57 -14.12
N THR A 317 -11.67 34.76 -13.37
CA THR A 317 -10.68 33.72 -13.20
C THR A 317 -11.14 32.76 -12.13
N THR A 318 -11.03 31.46 -12.39
CA THR A 318 -11.48 30.41 -11.47
C THR A 318 -10.49 29.25 -11.41
N GLN A 319 -10.70 28.38 -10.46
CA GLN A 319 -10.00 27.11 -10.28
C GLN A 319 -10.99 26.10 -9.75
N ILE A 320 -10.97 24.88 -10.25
CA ILE A 320 -11.76 23.79 -9.66
C ILE A 320 -10.94 23.15 -8.55
N GLU A 321 -11.60 22.88 -7.44
CA GLU A 321 -11.07 22.16 -6.30
C GLU A 321 -11.95 20.95 -5.99
N CYS A 322 -11.31 19.81 -5.75
CA CYS A 322 -11.94 18.63 -5.18
C CYS A 322 -11.19 18.27 -3.90
N VAL A 323 -11.91 18.08 -2.80
CA VAL A 323 -11.36 17.64 -1.52
C VAL A 323 -12.08 16.36 -1.11
N LEU A 324 -11.35 15.26 -1.09
CA LEU A 324 -11.83 13.97 -0.56
C LEU A 324 -11.47 13.90 0.92
N TYR A 325 -12.44 13.67 1.79
CA TYR A 325 -12.26 13.58 3.24
C TYR A 325 -13.19 12.52 3.84
N GLY A 326 -12.91 12.11 5.07
CA GLY A 326 -13.68 11.12 5.83
C GLY A 326 -13.20 11.02 7.27
N ASP A 327 -13.62 9.95 7.98
CA ASP A 327 -13.43 9.86 9.43
C ASP A 327 -12.03 9.43 9.86
N ASN A 328 -11.30 8.67 9.02
CA ASN A 328 -10.10 7.93 9.44
C ASN A 328 -8.94 8.00 8.43
N PHE A 329 -8.91 9.02 7.60
CA PHE A 329 -7.79 9.30 6.70
C PHE A 329 -7.58 10.80 6.54
N GLU A 330 -6.37 11.18 6.15
CA GLU A 330 -6.04 12.58 5.87
C GLU A 330 -6.73 13.05 4.59
N PRO A 331 -7.29 14.27 4.57
CA PRO A 331 -7.93 14.81 3.38
C PRO A 331 -7.00 14.86 2.18
N VAL A 332 -7.51 14.47 1.01
CA VAL A 332 -6.81 14.56 -0.27
C VAL A 332 -7.39 15.72 -1.06
N GLU A 333 -6.58 16.74 -1.29
CA GLU A 333 -6.93 17.94 -2.03
C GLU A 333 -6.30 17.91 -3.42
N VAL A 334 -7.12 18.13 -4.46
CA VAL A 334 -6.67 18.24 -5.85
C VAL A 334 -7.28 19.47 -6.50
N LYS A 335 -6.47 20.23 -7.22
CA LYS A 335 -6.86 21.49 -7.87
C LYS A 335 -6.49 21.52 -9.35
N SER A 336 -7.32 22.16 -10.16
CA SER A 336 -6.95 22.50 -11.53
C SER A 336 -5.93 23.65 -11.59
N GLY A 337 -5.35 23.90 -12.73
CA GLY A 337 -4.77 25.21 -13.02
C GLY A 337 -5.84 26.32 -12.99
N LEU A 338 -5.39 27.56 -12.84
CA LEU A 338 -6.29 28.72 -13.03
C LEU A 338 -6.72 28.80 -14.49
N PHE A 339 -8.00 29.08 -14.71
CA PHE A 339 -8.54 29.33 -16.05
C PHE A 339 -9.54 30.48 -16.02
N TYR A 340 -9.76 31.09 -17.18
CA TYR A 340 -10.67 32.21 -17.36
C TYR A 340 -11.83 31.77 -18.26
N LEU A 341 -13.07 32.11 -17.86
CA LEU A 341 -14.28 31.81 -18.61
C LEU A 341 -14.89 33.06 -19.24
#